data_221398ae54618b38e6b2380b3d61e704
#
_entry.id   221398ae54618b38e6b2380b3d61e704
#
_cell.length_a   1.000
_cell.length_b   1.000
_cell.length_c   1.000
_cell.angle_alpha   90.00
_cell.angle_beta   90.00
_cell.angle_gamma   90.00
#
_symmetry.space_group_name_H-M   'P 1'
#
loop_
_entity.id
_entity.type
_entity.pdbx_description
1 polymer ?
#
loop_
_entity_poly.entity_id
_entity_poly.type
_entity_poly.pdbx_seq_one_letter_code
_entity_poly.pdbx_strand_id
1 'polypeptide(L)'
;MGVDFAFLDSGTGGIPYMLSLKEKVPNASCVYLGDTAHFPYGQKTQKEVVAAASKAVELIQKKWNPKTLIVACNTISVTALDDLRARFPSLPIVGTVPAIKLAAKVTVNKRVGLLATNATVRHPYSQKLIEDFASDCAVFKRGDPDLIDFIEKKLFTASRSERLAAVRPAVDYFAANDCDTIILGCTHFTHIADDIQAAAGNKVRVIDSREGVANQALRVFPGQVPDQDAAQTDVGASAKQAASSDCGLSSAPADKSFFFTAATSEQEGEYRAMCERFGIPFGGLV
;
A
#
# COMPACT_ATOMS: atom_id res chain seq x y z
N MET A 1 -18.73 17.04 8.52
CA MET A 1 -18.92 15.58 8.63
C MET A 1 -17.59 14.93 8.29
N GLY A 2 -17.21 13.86 8.97
CA GLY A 2 -15.95 13.15 8.70
C GLY A 2 -16.09 12.19 7.51
N VAL A 3 -14.93 11.74 6.98
CA VAL A 3 -14.88 10.69 5.96
C VAL A 3 -14.83 9.30 6.60
N ASP A 4 -15.22 8.26 5.85
CA ASP A 4 -15.16 6.90 6.37
C ASP A 4 -13.70 6.42 6.49
N PHE A 5 -12.92 6.60 5.42
CA PHE A 5 -11.53 6.16 5.37
C PHE A 5 -10.61 7.28 4.89
N ALA A 6 -9.47 7.41 5.55
CA ALA A 6 -8.34 8.18 5.03
C ALA A 6 -7.17 7.26 4.73
N PHE A 7 -6.42 7.58 3.69
CA PHE A 7 -5.21 6.89 3.28
C PHE A 7 -4.02 7.82 3.40
N LEU A 8 -2.94 7.36 4.00
CA LEU A 8 -1.67 8.08 4.12
C LEU A 8 -0.57 7.27 3.46
N ASP A 9 0.14 7.89 2.54
CA ASP A 9 1.39 7.37 1.96
C ASP A 9 2.45 8.48 1.90
N SER A 10 3.67 8.11 1.58
CA SER A 10 4.78 9.04 1.30
C SER A 10 4.67 9.74 -0.06
N GLY A 11 3.89 9.19 -0.99
CA GLY A 11 3.73 9.67 -2.35
C GLY A 11 2.46 9.14 -2.99
N THR A 12 2.57 8.57 -4.20
CA THR A 12 1.45 8.04 -4.98
C THR A 12 1.19 6.54 -4.74
N GLY A 13 2.13 5.83 -4.11
CA GLY A 13 2.15 4.36 -4.03
C GLY A 13 0.93 3.73 -3.37
N GLY A 14 0.29 4.39 -2.41
CA GLY A 14 -0.86 3.88 -1.69
C GLY A 14 -2.20 3.99 -2.42
N ILE A 15 -2.26 4.66 -3.58
CA ILE A 15 -3.49 4.85 -4.35
C ILE A 15 -4.16 3.53 -4.73
N PRO A 16 -3.45 2.49 -5.22
CA PRO A 16 -4.07 1.19 -5.52
C PRO A 16 -4.73 0.52 -4.30
N TYR A 17 -4.27 0.82 -3.08
CA TYR A 17 -4.90 0.34 -1.85
C TYR A 17 -6.26 0.99 -1.61
N MET A 18 -6.38 2.30 -1.85
CA MET A 18 -7.65 2.99 -1.77
C MET A 18 -8.62 2.47 -2.83
N LEU A 19 -8.16 2.26 -4.06
CA LEU A 19 -8.98 1.71 -5.14
C LEU A 19 -9.47 0.30 -4.80
N SER A 20 -8.60 -0.56 -4.27
CA SER A 20 -8.97 -1.93 -3.84
C SER A 20 -10.02 -1.92 -2.72
N LEU A 21 -9.95 -0.99 -1.76
CA LEU A 21 -11.01 -0.81 -0.77
C LEU A 21 -12.32 -0.35 -1.41
N LYS A 22 -12.24 0.60 -2.34
CA LYS A 22 -13.42 1.13 -3.06
C LYS A 22 -14.14 0.09 -3.92
N GLU A 23 -13.41 -0.90 -4.46
CA GLU A 23 -14.04 -2.04 -5.15
C GLU A 23 -14.94 -2.86 -4.23
N LYS A 24 -14.54 -3.00 -2.94
CA LYS A 24 -15.32 -3.74 -1.93
C LYS A 24 -16.48 -2.91 -1.36
N VAL A 25 -16.27 -1.61 -1.18
CA VAL A 25 -17.26 -0.68 -0.60
C VAL A 25 -17.37 0.60 -1.44
N PRO A 26 -18.03 0.55 -2.62
CA PRO A 26 -18.07 1.66 -3.57
C PRO A 26 -18.63 2.98 -3.01
N ASN A 27 -19.51 2.90 -2.02
CA ASN A 27 -20.17 4.05 -1.40
C ASN A 27 -19.38 4.67 -0.24
N ALA A 28 -18.28 4.04 0.22
CA ALA A 28 -17.46 4.61 1.28
C ALA A 28 -16.86 5.95 0.86
N SER A 29 -16.92 6.96 1.73
CA SER A 29 -16.21 8.22 1.55
C SER A 29 -14.73 8.02 1.87
N CYS A 30 -13.86 8.31 0.90
CA CYS A 30 -12.42 8.11 1.02
C CYS A 30 -11.67 9.39 0.69
N VAL A 31 -10.58 9.64 1.40
CA VAL A 31 -9.60 10.68 1.10
C VAL A 31 -8.20 10.08 1.09
N TYR A 32 -7.35 10.57 0.21
CA TYR A 32 -5.95 10.17 0.11
C TYR A 32 -5.04 11.36 0.37
N LEU A 33 -4.02 11.17 1.20
CA LEU A 33 -2.94 12.13 1.42
C LEU A 33 -1.59 11.47 1.10
N GLY A 34 -0.91 11.98 0.08
CA GLY A 34 0.50 11.70 -0.20
C GLY A 34 1.37 12.74 0.49
N ASP A 35 2.21 12.33 1.45
CA ASP A 35 3.14 13.23 2.15
C ASP A 35 4.42 13.44 1.33
N THR A 36 4.26 14.02 0.17
CA THR A 36 5.31 14.27 -0.83
C THR A 36 6.36 15.28 -0.36
N ALA A 37 6.03 16.16 0.57
CA ALA A 37 7.00 17.07 1.20
C ALA A 37 8.14 16.31 1.92
N HIS A 38 7.87 15.10 2.38
CA HIS A 38 8.85 14.26 3.07
C HIS A 38 9.29 13.04 2.26
N PHE A 39 8.88 12.92 1.00
CA PHE A 39 9.34 11.86 0.09
C PHE A 39 10.86 11.95 -0.18
N PRO A 40 11.61 10.82 -0.28
CA PRO A 40 11.17 9.44 -0.02
C PRO A 40 11.40 9.02 1.46
N TYR A 41 10.41 8.42 2.07
CA TYR A 41 10.51 7.95 3.47
C TYR A 41 11.54 6.83 3.66
N GLY A 42 11.80 6.02 2.64
CA GLY A 42 12.77 4.92 2.71
C GLY A 42 14.24 5.32 2.91
N GLN A 43 14.54 6.62 2.87
CA GLN A 43 15.88 7.20 3.11
C GLN A 43 15.98 7.95 4.45
N LYS A 44 14.89 8.03 5.21
CA LYS A 44 14.81 8.76 6.48
C LYS A 44 15.14 7.88 7.67
N THR A 45 15.60 8.53 8.75
CA THR A 45 15.74 7.90 10.06
C THR A 45 14.37 7.61 10.68
N GLN A 46 14.30 6.67 11.63
CA GLN A 46 13.07 6.37 12.36
C GLN A 46 12.43 7.62 12.97
N LYS A 47 13.23 8.49 13.61
CA LYS A 47 12.73 9.72 14.23
C LYS A 47 12.08 10.67 13.22
N GLU A 48 12.67 10.81 12.04
CA GLU A 48 12.13 11.65 10.96
C GLU A 48 10.83 11.05 10.40
N VAL A 49 10.77 9.71 10.21
CA VAL A 49 9.57 9.02 9.77
C VAL A 49 8.43 9.21 10.77
N VAL A 50 8.67 8.97 12.06
CA VAL A 50 7.66 9.14 13.11
C VAL A 50 7.18 10.59 13.18
N ALA A 51 8.09 11.56 13.12
CA ALA A 51 7.74 12.99 13.18
C ALA A 51 6.89 13.43 11.99
N ALA A 52 7.30 13.06 10.77
CA ALA A 52 6.59 13.41 9.54
C ALA A 52 5.21 12.74 9.48
N ALA A 53 5.16 11.42 9.70
CA ALA A 53 3.90 10.68 9.70
C ALA A 53 2.92 11.18 10.77
N SER A 54 3.40 11.55 11.98
CA SER A 54 2.55 12.12 13.02
C SER A 54 1.91 13.44 12.60
N LYS A 55 2.67 14.34 11.97
CA LYS A 55 2.14 15.62 11.43
C LYS A 55 1.10 15.37 10.33
N ALA A 56 1.36 14.41 9.45
CA ALA A 56 0.41 14.04 8.40
C ALA A 56 -0.90 13.49 8.98
N VAL A 57 -0.84 12.66 10.04
CA VAL A 57 -2.04 12.16 10.73
C VAL A 57 -2.80 13.28 11.44
N GLU A 58 -2.11 14.22 12.09
CA GLU A 58 -2.74 15.42 12.68
C GLU A 58 -3.48 16.25 11.63
N LEU A 59 -2.86 16.46 10.46
CA LEU A 59 -3.47 17.15 9.33
C LEU A 59 -4.72 16.42 8.84
N ILE A 60 -4.63 15.09 8.66
CA ILE A 60 -5.76 14.23 8.25
C ILE A 60 -6.91 14.34 9.25
N GLN A 61 -6.65 14.22 10.55
CA GLN A 61 -7.69 14.33 11.58
C GLN A 61 -8.35 15.71 11.57
N LYS A 62 -7.54 16.77 11.50
CA LYS A 62 -8.03 18.15 11.49
C LYS A 62 -8.91 18.46 10.28
N LYS A 63 -8.53 17.99 9.08
CA LYS A 63 -9.23 18.32 7.84
C LYS A 63 -10.43 17.42 7.56
N TRP A 64 -10.28 16.13 7.79
CA TRP A 64 -11.26 15.13 7.30
C TRP A 64 -11.87 14.27 8.40
N ASN A 65 -11.31 14.27 9.62
CA ASN A 65 -11.81 13.51 10.76
C ASN A 65 -12.28 12.09 10.39
N PRO A 66 -11.39 11.22 9.87
CA PRO A 66 -11.76 9.91 9.36
C PRO A 66 -12.18 8.96 10.48
N LYS A 67 -13.09 8.02 10.17
CA LYS A 67 -13.44 6.93 11.08
C LYS A 67 -12.34 5.87 11.17
N THR A 68 -11.56 5.69 10.10
CA THR A 68 -10.42 4.74 10.05
C THR A 68 -9.32 5.33 9.16
N LEU A 69 -8.08 5.21 9.61
CA LEU A 69 -6.89 5.57 8.86
C LEU A 69 -6.17 4.33 8.34
N ILE A 70 -5.86 4.29 7.05
CA ILE A 70 -5.00 3.31 6.43
C ILE A 70 -3.64 3.96 6.15
N VAL A 71 -2.59 3.48 6.80
CA VAL A 71 -1.21 3.83 6.49
C VAL A 71 -0.79 2.95 5.31
N ALA A 72 -1.07 3.42 4.11
CA ALA A 72 -0.80 2.72 2.85
C ALA A 72 0.65 2.91 2.40
N CYS A 73 1.60 2.77 3.33
CA CYS A 73 3.04 2.89 3.12
C CYS A 73 3.76 1.85 3.98
N ASN A 74 4.48 0.91 3.35
CA ASN A 74 5.23 -0.11 4.07
C ASN A 74 6.30 0.50 4.99
N THR A 75 7.03 1.50 4.52
CA THR A 75 8.08 2.16 5.32
C THR A 75 7.50 2.81 6.58
N ILE A 76 6.41 3.59 6.46
CA ILE A 76 5.75 4.19 7.62
C ILE A 76 5.24 3.09 8.55
N SER A 77 4.62 2.05 8.00
CA SER A 77 4.01 0.97 8.79
C SER A 77 5.03 0.17 9.59
N VAL A 78 6.19 -0.20 9.02
CA VAL A 78 7.21 -0.95 9.77
C VAL A 78 7.97 -0.08 10.77
N THR A 79 7.99 1.26 10.55
CA THR A 79 8.84 2.18 11.32
C THR A 79 8.07 2.95 12.38
N ALA A 80 6.82 3.36 12.14
CA ALA A 80 6.08 4.33 12.95
C ALA A 80 4.70 3.88 13.40
N LEU A 81 4.20 2.70 12.99
CA LEU A 81 2.80 2.33 13.23
C LEU A 81 2.43 2.28 14.72
N ASP A 82 3.33 1.76 15.55
CA ASP A 82 3.09 1.65 17.00
C ASP A 82 3.11 3.03 17.67
N ASP A 83 4.02 3.91 17.25
CA ASP A 83 4.05 5.31 17.71
C ASP A 83 2.77 6.06 17.32
N LEU A 84 2.29 5.87 16.09
CA LEU A 84 1.04 6.48 15.61
C LEU A 84 -0.17 5.98 16.40
N ARG A 85 -0.27 4.69 16.66
CA ARG A 85 -1.34 4.10 17.46
C ARG A 85 -1.32 4.60 18.91
N ALA A 86 -0.14 4.72 19.51
CA ALA A 86 0.03 5.27 20.85
C ALA A 86 -0.36 6.75 20.91
N ARG A 87 -0.03 7.54 19.88
CA ARG A 87 -0.32 8.98 19.81
C ARG A 87 -1.80 9.27 19.51
N PHE A 88 -2.45 8.42 18.73
CA PHE A 88 -3.83 8.59 18.25
C PHE A 88 -4.74 7.42 18.66
N PRO A 89 -4.91 7.14 19.97
CA PRO A 89 -5.54 5.92 20.45
C PRO A 89 -7.04 5.81 20.11
N SER A 90 -7.69 6.93 19.81
CA SER A 90 -9.11 6.96 19.41
C SER A 90 -9.34 6.73 17.92
N LEU A 91 -8.27 6.74 17.10
CA LEU A 91 -8.35 6.53 15.67
C LEU A 91 -7.92 5.09 15.34
N PRO A 92 -8.79 4.24 14.79
CA PRO A 92 -8.38 2.95 14.26
C PRO A 92 -7.37 3.12 13.13
N ILE A 93 -6.15 2.56 13.29
CA ILE A 93 -5.07 2.68 12.31
C ILE A 93 -4.67 1.30 11.80
N VAL A 94 -4.83 1.11 10.48
CA VAL A 94 -4.40 -0.09 9.75
C VAL A 94 -3.09 0.19 9.04
N GLY A 95 -2.08 -0.63 9.28
CA GLY A 95 -0.80 -0.55 8.58
C GLY A 95 -0.74 -1.48 7.37
N THR A 96 0.24 -1.23 6.51
CA THR A 96 0.56 -2.03 5.33
C THR A 96 1.91 -2.69 5.54
N VAL A 97 1.94 -4.02 5.51
CA VAL A 97 3.17 -4.80 5.67
C VAL A 97 3.35 -5.77 4.50
N PRO A 98 4.59 -6.18 4.19
CA PRO A 98 4.83 -7.15 3.11
C PRO A 98 4.04 -8.43 3.31
N ALA A 99 3.50 -8.98 2.23
CA ALA A 99 2.62 -10.17 2.23
C ALA A 99 3.40 -11.50 2.46
N ILE A 100 4.30 -11.52 3.45
CA ILE A 100 5.20 -12.66 3.74
C ILE A 100 4.40 -13.94 4.03
N LYS A 101 3.36 -13.84 4.88
CA LYS A 101 2.52 -14.99 5.23
C LYS A 101 1.81 -15.58 4.02
N LEU A 102 1.35 -14.74 3.08
CA LEU A 102 0.74 -15.21 1.84
C LEU A 102 1.78 -15.89 0.95
N ALA A 103 2.97 -15.28 0.81
CA ALA A 103 4.06 -15.84 0.02
C ALA A 103 4.45 -17.25 0.49
N ALA A 104 4.63 -17.46 1.79
CA ALA A 104 4.97 -18.75 2.38
C ALA A 104 3.93 -19.84 2.08
N LYS A 105 2.66 -19.45 1.93
CA LYS A 105 1.56 -20.38 1.59
C LYS A 105 1.52 -20.76 0.11
N VAL A 106 1.84 -19.79 -0.80
CA VAL A 106 1.66 -19.99 -2.24
C VAL A 106 2.92 -20.43 -2.99
N THR A 107 4.09 -20.23 -2.40
CA THR A 107 5.36 -20.69 -2.98
C THR A 107 5.42 -22.22 -3.04
N VAL A 108 5.93 -22.75 -4.13
CA VAL A 108 6.08 -24.18 -4.36
C VAL A 108 7.51 -24.63 -4.01
N ASN A 109 8.52 -23.86 -4.45
CA ASN A 109 9.93 -24.22 -4.27
C ASN A 109 10.56 -23.59 -3.02
N LYS A 110 9.77 -22.85 -2.21
CA LYS A 110 10.22 -22.17 -0.99
C LYS A 110 11.30 -21.10 -1.21
N ARG A 111 11.37 -20.54 -2.41
CA ARG A 111 12.30 -19.45 -2.76
C ARG A 111 11.48 -18.21 -3.12
N VAL A 112 11.47 -17.25 -2.21
CA VAL A 112 10.60 -16.08 -2.25
C VAL A 112 11.43 -14.81 -2.41
N GLY A 113 11.07 -13.96 -3.36
CA GLY A 113 11.61 -12.62 -3.53
C GLY A 113 10.83 -11.59 -2.72
N LEU A 114 11.53 -10.69 -2.02
CA LEU A 114 10.95 -9.50 -1.40
C LEU A 114 11.50 -8.25 -2.08
N LEU A 115 10.68 -7.61 -2.92
CA LEU A 115 10.97 -6.32 -3.55
C LEU A 115 10.38 -5.21 -2.67
N ALA A 116 11.22 -4.32 -2.10
CA ALA A 116 10.76 -3.30 -1.16
C ALA A 116 11.66 -2.06 -1.15
N THR A 117 11.45 -1.13 -0.21
CA THR A 117 12.42 -0.06 0.05
C THR A 117 13.64 -0.60 0.80
N ASN A 118 14.77 0.09 0.71
CA ASN A 118 15.96 -0.24 1.51
C ASN A 118 15.66 -0.27 3.02
N ALA A 119 14.84 0.65 3.50
CA ALA A 119 14.41 0.68 4.90
C ALA A 119 13.61 -0.60 5.25
N THR A 120 12.61 -0.96 4.44
CA THR A 120 11.76 -2.12 4.70
C THR A 120 12.55 -3.43 4.69
N VAL A 121 13.46 -3.65 3.73
CA VAL A 121 14.25 -4.90 3.66
C VAL A 121 15.20 -5.09 4.83
N ARG A 122 15.67 -4.00 5.43
CA ARG A 122 16.61 -4.02 6.57
C ARG A 122 15.92 -3.95 7.93
N HIS A 123 14.62 -3.63 7.97
CA HIS A 123 13.93 -3.38 9.23
C HIS A 123 13.76 -4.69 10.04
N PRO A 124 14.01 -4.68 11.36
CA PRO A 124 13.84 -5.86 12.22
C PRO A 124 12.43 -6.46 12.17
N TYR A 125 11.41 -5.64 12.01
CA TYR A 125 10.02 -6.09 11.87
C TYR A 125 9.84 -6.98 10.62
N SER A 126 10.46 -6.63 9.48
CA SER A 126 10.42 -7.46 8.27
C SER A 126 11.13 -8.79 8.47
N GLN A 127 12.23 -8.80 9.23
CA GLN A 127 12.93 -10.02 9.59
C GLN A 127 12.06 -10.90 10.50
N LYS A 128 11.42 -10.30 11.49
CA LYS A 128 10.47 -10.99 12.37
C LYS A 128 9.30 -11.63 11.60
N LEU A 129 8.72 -10.93 10.62
CA LEU A 129 7.67 -11.51 9.77
C LEU A 129 8.17 -12.76 9.00
N ILE A 130 9.41 -12.74 8.54
CA ILE A 130 10.01 -13.91 7.85
C ILE A 130 10.17 -15.08 8.85
N GLU A 131 10.69 -14.82 10.03
CA GLU A 131 10.85 -15.82 11.08
C GLU A 131 9.53 -16.42 11.53
N ASP A 132 8.52 -15.58 11.73
CA ASP A 132 7.19 -16.01 12.22
C ASP A 132 6.38 -16.77 11.14
N PHE A 133 6.52 -16.45 9.86
CA PHE A 133 5.61 -16.95 8.82
C PHE A 133 6.25 -17.64 7.62
N ALA A 134 7.56 -17.54 7.44
CA ALA A 134 8.29 -18.07 6.29
C ALA A 134 9.65 -18.66 6.69
N SER A 135 9.73 -19.24 7.90
CA SER A 135 10.95 -19.83 8.44
C SER A 135 11.48 -21.02 7.62
N ASP A 136 10.60 -21.66 6.85
CA ASP A 136 10.90 -22.76 5.92
C ASP A 136 11.22 -22.28 4.49
N CYS A 137 11.26 -20.96 4.26
CA CYS A 137 11.51 -20.36 2.95
C CYS A 137 12.86 -19.65 2.91
N ALA A 138 13.55 -19.73 1.76
CA ALA A 138 14.67 -18.85 1.44
C ALA A 138 14.12 -17.52 0.90
N VAL A 139 14.28 -16.42 1.66
CA VAL A 139 13.77 -15.11 1.27
C VAL A 139 14.89 -14.22 0.75
N PHE A 140 14.83 -13.89 -0.54
CA PHE A 140 15.77 -13.02 -1.26
C PHE A 140 15.26 -11.60 -1.27
N LYS A 141 15.99 -10.69 -0.64
CA LYS A 141 15.56 -9.30 -0.42
C LYS A 141 16.25 -8.36 -1.41
N ARG A 142 15.47 -7.48 -2.05
CA ARG A 142 15.97 -6.42 -2.91
C ARG A 142 15.29 -5.10 -2.57
N GLY A 143 16.10 -4.09 -2.20
CA GLY A 143 15.66 -2.69 -2.14
C GLY A 143 15.88 -2.05 -3.51
N ASP A 144 14.88 -1.35 -4.05
CA ASP A 144 14.96 -0.75 -5.38
C ASP A 144 14.49 0.71 -5.39
N PRO A 145 15.34 1.64 -4.93
CA PRO A 145 15.00 3.07 -4.90
C PRO A 145 14.82 3.68 -6.30
N ASP A 146 15.56 3.19 -7.30
CA ASP A 146 15.49 3.70 -8.67
C ASP A 146 14.14 3.37 -9.30
N LEU A 147 13.62 2.18 -9.06
CA LEU A 147 12.29 1.78 -9.52
C LEU A 147 11.18 2.58 -8.82
N ILE A 148 11.35 2.90 -7.53
CA ILE A 148 10.41 3.76 -6.80
C ILE A 148 10.40 5.18 -7.38
N ASP A 149 11.57 5.73 -7.67
CA ASP A 149 11.72 7.05 -8.29
C ASP A 149 11.12 7.10 -9.70
N PHE A 150 11.32 6.05 -10.51
CA PHE A 150 10.69 5.90 -11.81
C PHE A 150 9.16 5.91 -11.71
N ILE A 151 8.59 5.16 -10.74
CA ILE A 151 7.15 5.09 -10.56
C ILE A 151 6.58 6.46 -10.16
N GLU A 152 7.22 7.14 -9.22
CA GLU A 152 6.73 8.42 -8.71
C GLU A 152 6.80 9.55 -9.76
N LYS A 153 7.81 9.52 -10.65
CA LYS A 153 8.09 10.64 -11.55
C LYS A 153 7.75 10.42 -13.02
N LYS A 154 7.66 9.16 -13.48
CA LYS A 154 7.59 8.86 -14.92
C LYS A 154 6.54 7.83 -15.32
N LEU A 155 5.97 7.08 -14.37
CA LEU A 155 5.15 5.92 -14.69
C LEU A 155 3.97 6.25 -15.59
N PHE A 156 3.30 7.38 -15.33
CA PHE A 156 2.04 7.72 -16.00
C PHE A 156 2.25 8.25 -17.42
N THR A 157 3.47 8.70 -17.74
CA THR A 157 3.88 9.15 -19.08
C THR A 157 4.72 8.12 -19.83
N ALA A 158 5.24 7.09 -19.12
CA ALA A 158 6.11 6.09 -19.70
C ALA A 158 5.38 5.11 -20.63
N SER A 159 6.04 4.79 -21.74
CA SER A 159 5.64 3.71 -22.63
C SER A 159 5.73 2.34 -21.97
N ARG A 160 5.04 1.34 -22.52
CA ARG A 160 5.14 -0.04 -22.02
C ARG A 160 6.58 -0.57 -22.07
N SER A 161 7.35 -0.24 -23.10
CA SER A 161 8.76 -0.67 -23.25
C SER A 161 9.63 -0.09 -22.13
N GLU A 162 9.43 1.18 -21.77
CA GLU A 162 10.17 1.83 -20.67
C GLU A 162 9.80 1.19 -19.32
N ARG A 163 8.51 0.91 -19.07
CA ARG A 163 8.09 0.22 -17.85
C ARG A 163 8.68 -1.18 -17.72
N LEU A 164 8.67 -1.96 -18.81
CA LEU A 164 9.31 -3.29 -18.84
C LEU A 164 10.83 -3.21 -18.64
N ALA A 165 11.50 -2.21 -19.21
CA ALA A 165 12.92 -1.99 -18.98
C ALA A 165 13.21 -1.62 -17.52
N ALA A 166 12.38 -0.79 -16.90
CA ALA A 166 12.53 -0.38 -15.51
C ALA A 166 12.39 -1.54 -14.51
N VAL A 167 11.49 -2.51 -14.75
CA VAL A 167 11.30 -3.66 -13.86
C VAL A 167 12.33 -4.77 -14.05
N ARG A 168 13.02 -4.81 -15.22
CA ARG A 168 13.94 -5.88 -15.60
C ARG A 168 15.01 -6.18 -14.57
N PRO A 169 15.75 -5.19 -14.00
CA PRO A 169 16.79 -5.47 -13.01
C PRO A 169 16.29 -6.18 -11.75
N ALA A 170 15.06 -5.89 -11.32
CA ALA A 170 14.46 -6.56 -10.16
C ALA A 170 14.04 -7.99 -10.50
N VAL A 171 13.40 -8.18 -11.67
CA VAL A 171 12.95 -9.50 -12.13
C VAL A 171 14.14 -10.42 -12.35
N ASP A 172 15.20 -9.95 -13.02
CA ASP A 172 16.41 -10.74 -13.30
C ASP A 172 17.12 -11.15 -12.00
N TYR A 173 17.14 -10.26 -10.99
CA TYR A 173 17.68 -10.62 -9.67
C TYR A 173 16.92 -11.79 -9.02
N PHE A 174 15.58 -11.77 -9.05
CA PHE A 174 14.78 -12.86 -8.48
C PHE A 174 14.85 -14.14 -9.32
N ALA A 175 14.91 -14.02 -10.64
CA ALA A 175 15.10 -15.15 -11.53
C ALA A 175 16.46 -15.83 -11.30
N ALA A 176 17.55 -15.06 -11.14
CA ALA A 176 18.88 -15.59 -10.80
C ALA A 176 18.91 -16.33 -9.45
N ASN A 177 17.98 -16.04 -8.56
CA ASN A 177 17.80 -16.72 -7.28
C ASN A 177 16.69 -17.78 -7.32
N ASP A 178 16.18 -18.13 -8.50
CA ASP A 178 15.15 -19.16 -8.70
C ASP A 178 13.89 -18.94 -7.85
N CYS A 179 13.50 -17.67 -7.65
CA CYS A 179 12.29 -17.34 -6.90
C CYS A 179 11.04 -17.65 -7.73
N ASP A 180 10.10 -18.42 -7.18
CA ASP A 180 8.79 -18.70 -7.79
C ASP A 180 7.70 -17.73 -7.35
N THR A 181 7.99 -16.92 -6.35
CA THR A 181 7.06 -15.94 -5.79
C THR A 181 7.79 -14.63 -5.50
N ILE A 182 7.23 -13.49 -5.95
CA ILE A 182 7.76 -12.15 -5.70
C ILE A 182 6.73 -11.35 -4.90
N ILE A 183 7.13 -10.85 -3.73
CA ILE A 183 6.31 -9.99 -2.88
C ILE A 183 6.59 -8.53 -3.23
N LEU A 184 5.54 -7.77 -3.55
CA LEU A 184 5.61 -6.32 -3.66
C LEU A 184 5.52 -5.70 -2.27
N GLY A 185 6.67 -5.52 -1.62
CA GLY A 185 6.81 -5.00 -0.25
C GLY A 185 6.96 -3.48 -0.18
N CYS A 186 6.66 -2.77 -1.26
CA CYS A 186 6.49 -1.32 -1.30
C CYS A 186 5.22 -1.02 -2.10
N THR A 187 4.44 -0.07 -1.61
CA THR A 187 3.16 0.32 -2.21
C THR A 187 3.30 0.81 -3.65
N HIS A 188 4.39 1.50 -3.97
CA HIS A 188 4.68 1.96 -5.34
C HIS A 188 4.69 0.82 -6.36
N PHE A 189 5.24 -0.34 -6.02
CA PHE A 189 5.34 -1.46 -6.97
C PHE A 189 3.98 -2.04 -7.37
N THR A 190 2.92 -1.76 -6.62
CA THR A 190 1.57 -2.22 -6.99
C THR A 190 1.02 -1.52 -8.24
N HIS A 191 1.53 -0.32 -8.58
CA HIS A 191 1.18 0.38 -9.82
C HIS A 191 1.68 -0.34 -11.09
N ILE A 192 2.78 -1.10 -10.96
CA ILE A 192 3.44 -1.82 -12.07
C ILE A 192 3.45 -3.33 -11.85
N ALA A 193 2.52 -3.84 -11.01
CA ALA A 193 2.43 -5.27 -10.73
C ALA A 193 2.29 -6.10 -12.01
N ASP A 194 1.49 -5.64 -12.97
CA ASP A 194 1.28 -6.31 -14.25
C ASP A 194 2.54 -6.32 -15.13
N ASP A 195 3.33 -5.23 -15.12
CA ASP A 195 4.60 -5.16 -15.87
C ASP A 195 5.65 -6.10 -15.22
N ILE A 196 5.70 -6.18 -13.87
CA ILE A 196 6.55 -7.13 -13.14
C ILE A 196 6.11 -8.58 -13.45
N GLN A 197 4.81 -8.87 -13.39
CA GLN A 197 4.27 -10.20 -13.72
C GLN A 197 4.57 -10.59 -15.17
N ALA A 198 4.38 -9.66 -16.12
CA ALA A 198 4.68 -9.91 -17.52
C ALA A 198 6.18 -10.17 -17.75
N ALA A 199 7.08 -9.46 -17.08
CA ALA A 199 8.51 -9.65 -17.17
C ALA A 199 8.99 -10.94 -16.49
N ALA A 200 8.38 -11.33 -15.37
CA ALA A 200 8.70 -12.55 -14.61
C ALA A 200 8.16 -13.83 -15.26
N GLY A 201 7.12 -13.71 -16.09
CA GLY A 201 6.46 -14.83 -16.75
C GLY A 201 5.50 -15.63 -15.86
N ASN A 202 4.83 -16.62 -16.45
CA ASN A 202 3.71 -17.33 -15.81
C ASN A 202 4.14 -18.33 -14.71
N LYS A 203 5.43 -18.65 -14.60
CA LYS A 203 5.93 -19.57 -13.57
C LYS A 203 6.19 -18.87 -12.23
N VAL A 204 6.25 -17.55 -12.23
CA VAL A 204 6.46 -16.72 -11.05
C VAL A 204 5.13 -16.08 -10.65
N ARG A 205 4.82 -16.08 -9.36
CA ARG A 205 3.65 -15.37 -8.80
C ARG A 205 4.07 -14.03 -8.23
N VAL A 206 3.45 -12.97 -8.68
CA VAL A 206 3.62 -11.63 -8.11
C VAL A 206 2.44 -11.37 -7.17
N ILE A 207 2.74 -11.05 -5.91
CA ILE A 207 1.74 -10.86 -4.85
C ILE A 207 1.97 -9.56 -4.09
N ASP A 208 0.91 -8.99 -3.55
CA ASP A 208 0.94 -7.81 -2.70
C ASP A 208 -0.03 -7.92 -1.51
N SER A 209 -0.14 -6.85 -0.73
CA SER A 209 -0.97 -6.83 0.48
C SER A 209 -2.27 -6.03 0.34
N ARG A 210 -2.65 -5.54 -0.86
CA ARG A 210 -3.83 -4.68 -1.06
C ARG A 210 -5.11 -5.30 -0.51
N GLU A 211 -5.39 -6.56 -0.87
CA GLU A 211 -6.59 -7.26 -0.42
C GLU A 211 -6.61 -7.47 1.09
N GLY A 212 -5.48 -7.89 1.66
CA GLY A 212 -5.36 -8.08 3.11
C GLY A 212 -5.56 -6.78 3.90
N VAL A 213 -5.03 -5.66 3.40
CA VAL A 213 -5.20 -4.34 4.01
C VAL A 213 -6.65 -3.87 3.92
N ALA A 214 -7.30 -4.02 2.76
CA ALA A 214 -8.70 -3.68 2.58
C ALA A 214 -9.61 -4.48 3.53
N ASN A 215 -9.41 -5.80 3.62
CA ASN A 215 -10.17 -6.66 4.53
C ASN A 215 -9.94 -6.25 6.00
N GLN A 216 -8.71 -5.93 6.39
CA GLN A 216 -8.40 -5.46 7.74
C GLN A 216 -9.05 -4.10 8.03
N ALA A 217 -9.05 -3.17 7.06
CA ALA A 217 -9.68 -1.86 7.21
C ALA A 217 -11.19 -2.00 7.45
N LEU A 218 -11.86 -2.87 6.70
CA LEU A 218 -13.28 -3.16 6.89
C LEU A 218 -13.54 -3.79 8.26
N ARG A 219 -12.72 -4.72 8.71
CA ARG A 219 -12.89 -5.40 10.01
C ARG A 219 -12.78 -4.45 11.21
N VAL A 220 -11.90 -3.43 11.15
CA VAL A 220 -11.72 -2.47 12.25
C VAL A 220 -12.61 -1.23 12.12
N PHE A 221 -13.39 -1.13 11.05
CA PHE A 221 -14.26 0.03 10.81
C PHE A 221 -15.35 0.11 11.90
N PRO A 222 -15.53 1.27 12.57
CA PRO A 222 -16.51 1.42 13.64
C PRO A 222 -17.94 1.13 13.16
N GLY A 223 -18.66 0.28 13.89
CA GLY A 223 -20.05 -0.10 13.59
C GLY A 223 -20.22 -1.42 12.83
N GLN A 224 -19.14 -2.11 12.44
CA GLN A 224 -19.23 -3.51 12.04
C GLN A 224 -19.15 -4.42 13.27
N VAL A 225 -20.10 -5.35 13.40
CA VAL A 225 -19.98 -6.46 14.35
C VAL A 225 -18.88 -7.38 13.81
N PRO A 226 -17.83 -7.72 14.58
CA PRO A 226 -16.83 -8.67 14.14
C PRO A 226 -17.52 -10.01 13.82
N ASP A 227 -17.41 -10.48 12.60
CA ASP A 227 -17.82 -11.83 12.22
C ASP A 227 -16.87 -12.80 12.95
N GLN A 228 -17.37 -13.47 14.00
CA GLN A 228 -16.55 -14.34 14.86
C GLN A 228 -16.02 -15.58 14.10
N ASP A 229 -16.56 -15.88 12.91
CA ASP A 229 -16.17 -17.03 12.11
C ASP A 229 -15.08 -16.74 11.03
N ALA A 230 -14.67 -15.48 10.85
CA ALA A 230 -13.67 -15.10 9.84
C ALA A 230 -12.21 -15.39 10.22
N ALA A 231 -11.96 -15.96 11.41
CA ALA A 231 -10.59 -16.24 11.87
C ALA A 231 -9.93 -17.44 11.16
N GLN A 232 -10.63 -18.20 10.32
CA GLN A 232 -10.13 -19.47 9.75
C GLN A 232 -10.44 -19.73 8.26
N THR A 233 -11.02 -18.82 7.50
CA THR A 233 -11.22 -19.09 6.07
C THR A 233 -10.14 -18.47 5.21
N ASP A 234 -9.37 -19.33 4.75
CA ASP A 234 -8.25 -19.28 3.81
C ASP A 234 -8.66 -18.86 2.39
N VAL A 235 -7.74 -18.16 1.83
CA VAL A 235 -7.48 -17.83 0.43
C VAL A 235 -8.03 -18.84 -0.56
N GLY A 236 -8.90 -18.37 -1.47
CA GLY A 236 -9.13 -19.05 -2.73
C GLY A 236 -10.57 -19.40 -3.04
N ALA A 237 -11.38 -18.41 -3.35
CA ALA A 237 -12.48 -18.56 -4.30
C ALA A 237 -13.00 -17.17 -4.69
N SER A 238 -13.02 -16.92 -5.99
CA SER A 238 -13.84 -15.90 -6.60
C SER A 238 -15.28 -16.05 -6.12
N ALA A 239 -15.74 -15.19 -5.25
CA ALA A 239 -17.14 -15.16 -4.84
C ALA A 239 -17.71 -13.77 -5.10
N LYS A 240 -18.43 -13.68 -6.20
CA LYS A 240 -19.51 -12.71 -6.36
C LYS A 240 -20.57 -13.01 -5.31
N GLN A 241 -20.56 -12.25 -4.23
CA GLN A 241 -21.78 -12.01 -3.44
C GLN A 241 -21.66 -10.63 -2.81
N ALA A 242 -22.41 -9.69 -3.38
CA ALA A 242 -22.67 -8.40 -2.78
C ALA A 242 -23.48 -8.63 -1.49
N ALA A 243 -22.84 -8.51 -0.34
CA ALA A 243 -23.55 -8.40 0.92
C ALA A 243 -24.10 -6.98 1.01
N SER A 244 -25.39 -6.81 0.80
CA SER A 244 -26.15 -5.63 1.17
C SER A 244 -26.36 -5.63 2.68
N SER A 245 -25.39 -5.15 3.44
CA SER A 245 -25.60 -4.72 4.81
C SER A 245 -25.30 -3.23 4.87
N ASP A 246 -26.24 -2.47 5.37
CA ASP A 246 -26.14 -1.04 5.66
C ASP A 246 -25.09 -0.86 6.77
N CYS A 247 -23.81 -0.78 6.38
CA CYS A 247 -22.66 -0.86 7.29
C CYS A 247 -22.27 0.51 7.85
N GLY A 248 -23.24 1.40 8.13
CA GLY A 248 -22.97 2.69 8.78
C GLY A 248 -22.05 3.62 7.99
N LEU A 249 -21.89 3.41 6.68
CA LEU A 249 -21.15 4.28 5.77
C LEU A 249 -21.86 5.62 5.60
N SER A 250 -21.09 6.69 5.44
CA SER A 250 -21.63 8.03 5.21
C SER A 250 -22.43 8.09 3.90
N SER A 251 -23.64 8.67 3.94
CA SER A 251 -24.44 8.97 2.74
C SER A 251 -24.00 10.24 2.00
N ALA A 252 -22.93 10.91 2.47
CA ALA A 252 -22.38 12.05 1.77
C ALA A 252 -21.81 11.61 0.40
N PRO A 253 -21.90 12.46 -0.65
CA PRO A 253 -21.25 12.18 -1.91
C PRO A 253 -19.79 11.85 -1.63
N ALA A 254 -19.32 10.70 -2.12
CA ALA A 254 -17.99 10.21 -1.88
C ALA A 254 -16.99 11.24 -2.44
N ASP A 255 -16.50 12.13 -1.61
CA ASP A 255 -15.42 13.04 -1.95
C ASP A 255 -14.15 12.21 -2.10
N LYS A 256 -14.00 11.68 -3.31
CA LYS A 256 -12.84 10.95 -3.74
C LYS A 256 -11.82 12.00 -4.16
N SER A 257 -10.95 12.39 -3.26
CA SER A 257 -9.96 13.40 -3.60
C SER A 257 -8.58 12.94 -3.18
N PHE A 258 -7.62 13.17 -4.08
CA PHE A 258 -6.21 13.03 -3.80
C PHE A 258 -5.64 14.38 -3.39
N PHE A 259 -4.96 14.40 -2.25
CA PHE A 259 -4.23 15.55 -1.75
C PHE A 259 -2.76 15.19 -1.59
N PHE A 260 -1.89 16.19 -1.78
CA PHE A 260 -0.46 16.05 -1.56
C PHE A 260 0.05 17.19 -0.68
N THR A 261 1.12 16.97 0.09
CA THR A 261 1.67 18.00 0.99
C THR A 261 2.58 18.98 0.26
N ALA A 262 3.20 18.58 -0.85
CA ALA A 262 3.99 19.46 -1.71
C ALA A 262 4.06 18.90 -3.14
N ALA A 263 4.28 19.79 -4.11
CA ALA A 263 4.64 19.44 -5.47
C ALA A 263 5.35 20.60 -6.16
N THR A 264 6.29 20.31 -7.06
CA THR A 264 6.70 21.26 -8.09
C THR A 264 5.59 21.37 -9.15
N SER A 265 5.63 22.39 -10.00
CA SER A 265 4.65 22.54 -11.10
C SER A 265 4.63 21.32 -12.04
N GLU A 266 5.79 20.71 -12.29
CA GLU A 266 5.90 19.50 -13.08
C GLU A 266 5.25 18.30 -12.39
N GLN A 267 5.53 18.07 -11.10
CA GLN A 267 4.91 17.02 -10.30
C GLN A 267 3.40 17.20 -10.16
N GLU A 268 2.90 18.43 -10.05
CA GLU A 268 1.47 18.69 -10.01
C GLU A 268 0.79 18.27 -11.33
N GLY A 269 1.45 18.48 -12.47
CA GLY A 269 1.00 17.99 -13.77
C GLY A 269 0.87 16.46 -13.81
N GLU A 270 1.88 15.75 -13.34
CA GLU A 270 1.87 14.27 -13.21
C GLU A 270 0.75 13.78 -12.27
N TYR A 271 0.56 14.43 -11.12
CA TYR A 271 -0.50 14.07 -10.16
C TYR A 271 -1.89 14.30 -10.74
N ARG A 272 -2.09 15.36 -11.52
CA ARG A 272 -3.37 15.61 -12.23
C ARG A 272 -3.63 14.52 -13.27
N ALA A 273 -2.66 14.21 -14.12
CA ALA A 273 -2.77 13.15 -15.12
C ALA A 273 -3.05 11.78 -14.49
N MET A 274 -2.42 11.49 -13.36
CA MET A 274 -2.69 10.30 -12.56
C MET A 274 -4.12 10.27 -12.03
N CYS A 275 -4.59 11.37 -11.45
CA CYS A 275 -5.97 11.50 -10.95
C CYS A 275 -7.00 11.30 -12.07
N GLU A 276 -6.77 11.88 -13.24
CA GLU A 276 -7.60 11.68 -14.43
C GLU A 276 -7.63 10.20 -14.85
N ARG A 277 -6.47 9.54 -14.88
CA ARG A 277 -6.38 8.11 -15.22
C ARG A 277 -7.19 7.22 -14.29
N PHE A 278 -7.22 7.54 -13.00
CA PHE A 278 -7.99 6.79 -11.99
C PHE A 278 -9.43 7.27 -11.83
N GLY A 279 -9.85 8.32 -12.54
CA GLY A 279 -11.18 8.89 -12.43
C GLY A 279 -11.48 9.47 -11.04
N ILE A 280 -10.47 10.01 -10.36
CA ILE A 280 -10.57 10.56 -9.01
C ILE A 280 -10.13 12.03 -9.02
N PRO A 281 -10.88 12.95 -8.41
CA PRO A 281 -10.53 14.36 -8.40
C PRO A 281 -9.19 14.65 -7.74
N PHE A 282 -8.40 15.53 -8.34
CA PHE A 282 -7.24 16.13 -7.69
C PHE A 282 -7.73 17.21 -6.70
N GLY A 283 -7.53 16.98 -5.41
CA GLY A 283 -7.96 17.87 -4.34
C GLY A 283 -7.03 19.05 -4.09
N GLY A 284 -5.81 19.00 -4.63
CA GLY A 284 -4.81 20.05 -4.47
C GLY A 284 -3.73 19.75 -3.44
N LEU A 285 -2.95 20.79 -3.13
CA LEU A 285 -1.92 20.75 -2.09
C LEU A 285 -2.51 21.21 -0.75
N VAL A 286 -2.00 20.63 0.37
CA VAL A 286 -2.50 20.88 1.73
C VAL A 286 -1.38 21.04 2.74
#